data_bee61dc33b77c3b8fae64e0aa564519f
#
_entry.id   bee61dc33b77c3b8fae64e0aa564519f
#
_cell.length_a   1.000
_cell.length_b   1.000
_cell.length_c   1.000
_cell.angle_alpha   90.00
_cell.angle_beta   90.00
_cell.angle_gamma   90.00
#
_symmetry.space_group_name_H-M   'P 1'
#
loop_
_entity.id
_entity.type
_entity.pdbx_description
1 polymer ?
#
loop_
_entity_poly.entity_id
_entity_poly.type
_entity_poly.pdbx_seq_one_letter_code
_entity_poly.pdbx_strand_id
1 'polypeptide(L)'
;MEQRLELDKEKSIVMKKNTALLAPDTYYHVFNRGLNKEILFKEKRNYAYFLNKYLKFISPIAKTYAFCLLKNHFHFLICTRSEDILKKFIPERKDYSSEQIISLQFSHLFNSYAQAINKRFSRTGGLFETPFRRIEVSEDYYLT
;
A
#
# COMPACT_ATOMS: atom_id res chain seq x y z
N MET A 1 -30.75 -10.51 -15.30
CA MET A 1 -29.64 -10.18 -16.20
C MET A 1 -29.17 -8.72 -16.04
N GLU A 2 -30.04 -7.74 -16.07
CA GLU A 2 -29.70 -6.33 -15.85
C GLU A 2 -29.17 -6.04 -14.44
N GLN A 3 -29.77 -6.61 -13.39
CA GLN A 3 -29.34 -6.44 -12.00
C GLN A 3 -27.89 -6.95 -11.76
N ARG A 4 -27.50 -8.04 -12.43
CA ARG A 4 -26.16 -8.60 -12.31
C ARG A 4 -25.10 -7.71 -12.98
N LEU A 5 -25.45 -7.10 -14.13
CA LEU A 5 -24.59 -6.15 -14.84
C LEU A 5 -24.40 -4.85 -14.06
N GLU A 6 -25.43 -4.36 -13.36
CA GLU A 6 -25.32 -3.19 -12.49
C GLU A 6 -24.47 -3.47 -11.26
N LEU A 7 -24.64 -4.63 -10.59
CA LEU A 7 -23.80 -5.05 -9.46
C LEU A 7 -22.34 -5.20 -9.86
N ASP A 8 -22.05 -5.73 -11.05
CA ASP A 8 -20.68 -5.87 -11.55
C ASP A 8 -20.07 -4.50 -11.89
N LYS A 9 -20.86 -3.57 -12.40
CA LYS A 9 -20.46 -2.18 -12.64
C LYS A 9 -20.18 -1.45 -11.33
N GLU A 10 -21.03 -1.59 -10.31
CA GLU A 10 -20.83 -0.98 -8.99
C GLU A 10 -19.57 -1.53 -8.31
N LYS A 11 -19.35 -2.85 -8.36
CA LYS A 11 -18.12 -3.47 -7.85
C LYS A 11 -16.89 -2.97 -8.59
N SER A 12 -16.94 -2.83 -9.90
CA SER A 12 -15.86 -2.29 -10.72
C SER A 12 -15.54 -0.82 -10.36
N ILE A 13 -16.58 0.01 -10.12
CA ILE A 13 -16.42 1.40 -9.72
C ILE A 13 -15.80 1.49 -8.31
N VAL A 14 -16.26 0.67 -7.35
CA VAL A 14 -15.73 0.62 -5.99
C VAL A 14 -14.26 0.17 -6.01
N MET A 15 -13.91 -0.85 -6.79
CA MET A 15 -12.52 -1.31 -6.95
C MET A 15 -11.63 -0.23 -7.57
N LYS A 16 -12.11 0.52 -8.58
CA LYS A 16 -11.38 1.64 -9.19
C LYS A 16 -11.12 2.78 -8.19
N LYS A 17 -12.07 3.07 -7.29
CA LYS A 17 -11.91 4.08 -6.24
C LYS A 17 -10.83 3.71 -5.23
N ASN A 18 -10.72 2.40 -4.90
CA ASN A 18 -9.79 1.89 -3.89
C ASN A 18 -8.40 1.56 -4.45
N THR A 19 -8.22 1.63 -5.77
CA THR A 19 -6.96 1.34 -6.45
C THR A 19 -6.53 2.49 -7.37
N ALA A 20 -6.59 3.70 -6.85
CA ALA A 20 -6.19 4.91 -7.59
C ALA A 20 -4.77 4.78 -8.14
N LEU A 21 -4.51 5.38 -9.30
CA LEU A 21 -3.16 5.49 -9.84
C LEU A 21 -2.27 6.33 -8.91
N LEU A 22 -1.05 5.88 -8.68
CA LEU A 22 -0.11 6.53 -7.76
C LEU A 22 0.70 7.59 -8.50
N ALA A 23 0.24 8.83 -8.42
CA ALA A 23 0.91 9.99 -9.03
C ALA A 23 1.92 10.63 -8.06
N PRO A 24 2.91 11.41 -8.56
CA PRO A 24 3.80 12.21 -7.69
C PRO A 24 3.05 13.35 -7.01
N ASP A 25 3.61 13.87 -5.92
CA ASP A 25 3.11 15.04 -5.17
C ASP A 25 1.63 14.93 -4.78
N THR A 26 1.18 13.75 -4.43
CA THR A 26 -0.25 13.47 -4.20
C THR A 26 -0.44 12.77 -2.87
N TYR A 27 -1.51 13.15 -2.15
CA TYR A 27 -1.89 12.53 -0.89
C TYR A 27 -2.75 11.29 -1.13
N TYR A 28 -2.41 10.22 -0.43
CA TYR A 28 -3.16 8.96 -0.47
C TYR A 28 -3.40 8.42 0.93
N HIS A 29 -4.58 7.86 1.13
CA HIS A 29 -4.85 6.92 2.20
C HIS A 29 -4.54 5.53 1.66
N VAL A 30 -3.46 4.93 2.16
CA VAL A 30 -3.03 3.58 1.80
C VAL A 30 -3.45 2.63 2.91
N PHE A 31 -4.09 1.54 2.54
CA PHE A 31 -4.49 0.52 3.51
C PHE A 31 -4.50 -0.86 2.87
N ASN A 32 -4.36 -1.87 3.71
CA ASN A 32 -4.41 -3.27 3.28
C ASN A 32 -4.74 -4.16 4.48
N ARG A 33 -5.03 -5.40 4.20
CA ARG A 33 -5.35 -6.40 5.22
C ARG A 33 -4.79 -7.78 4.85
N GLY A 34 -4.78 -8.68 5.83
CA GLY A 34 -4.41 -10.05 5.61
C GLY A 34 -5.45 -10.79 4.74
N LEU A 35 -4.96 -11.71 3.90
CA LEU A 35 -5.82 -12.63 3.15
C LEU A 35 -6.72 -13.39 4.11
N ASN A 36 -8.02 -13.47 3.79
CA ASN A 36 -9.00 -14.15 4.64
C ASN A 36 -9.00 -13.62 6.08
N LYS A 37 -8.73 -12.32 6.24
CA LYS A 37 -8.64 -11.64 7.55
C LYS A 37 -7.54 -12.19 8.46
N GLU A 38 -6.53 -12.82 7.88
CA GLU A 38 -5.39 -13.38 8.62
C GLU A 38 -4.68 -12.29 9.43
N ILE A 39 -4.21 -12.67 10.62
CA ILE A 39 -3.45 -11.78 11.50
C ILE A 39 -2.09 -11.47 10.86
N LEU A 40 -1.80 -10.18 10.67
CA LEU A 40 -0.52 -9.71 10.13
C LEU A 40 0.56 -9.58 11.20
N PHE A 41 0.16 -9.18 12.41
CA PHE A 41 1.07 -8.92 13.52
C PHE A 41 0.77 -9.90 14.65
N LYS A 42 1.41 -11.06 14.61
CA LYS A 42 1.17 -12.16 15.55
C LYS A 42 1.83 -11.94 16.89
N GLU A 43 2.99 -11.29 16.90
CA GLU A 43 3.76 -10.95 18.08
C GLU A 43 3.94 -9.43 18.15
N LYS A 44 4.06 -8.90 19.38
CA LYS A 44 4.26 -7.47 19.61
C LYS A 44 5.43 -6.89 18.80
N ARG A 45 6.54 -7.61 18.69
CA ARG A 45 7.72 -7.20 17.91
C ARG A 45 7.47 -7.09 16.41
N ASN A 46 6.42 -7.72 15.89
CA ASN A 46 6.10 -7.66 14.46
C ASN A 46 5.68 -6.26 14.03
N TYR A 47 5.07 -5.47 14.91
CA TYR A 47 4.70 -4.07 14.62
C TYR A 47 5.94 -3.22 14.34
N ALA A 48 6.94 -3.27 15.22
CA ALA A 48 8.19 -2.54 15.04
C ALA A 48 8.95 -3.02 13.81
N TYR A 49 8.99 -4.33 13.58
CA TYR A 49 9.63 -4.91 12.40
C TYR A 49 9.00 -4.42 11.10
N PHE A 50 7.66 -4.41 11.02
CA PHE A 50 6.94 -3.90 9.86
C PHE A 50 7.22 -2.41 9.65
N LEU A 51 7.17 -1.59 10.71
CA LEU A 51 7.45 -0.15 10.61
C LEU A 51 8.88 0.12 10.15
N ASN A 52 9.86 -0.64 10.59
CA ASN A 52 11.24 -0.50 10.12
C ASN A 52 11.37 -0.79 8.63
N LYS A 53 10.71 -1.83 8.14
CA LYS A 53 10.66 -2.13 6.70
C LYS A 53 9.89 -1.06 5.93
N TYR A 54 8.79 -0.58 6.48
CA TYR A 54 8.02 0.51 5.90
C TYR A 54 8.89 1.75 5.70
N LEU A 55 9.61 2.17 6.73
CA LEU A 55 10.51 3.33 6.63
C LEU A 55 11.58 3.10 5.56
N LYS A 56 12.17 1.92 5.52
CA LYS A 56 13.21 1.58 4.53
C LYS A 56 12.70 1.71 3.09
N PHE A 57 11.53 1.17 2.78
CA PHE A 57 11.04 1.11 1.42
C PHE A 57 10.19 2.31 1.02
N ILE A 58 9.47 2.92 1.95
CA ILE A 58 8.50 3.96 1.64
C ILE A 58 9.03 5.37 1.86
N SER A 59 9.87 5.62 2.85
CA SER A 59 10.44 6.97 3.08
C SER A 59 11.12 7.56 1.84
N PRO A 60 11.82 6.79 0.99
CA PRO A 60 12.41 7.35 -0.22
C PRO A 60 11.38 7.86 -1.24
N ILE A 61 10.16 7.32 -1.22
CA ILE A 61 9.14 7.62 -2.25
C ILE A 61 7.93 8.37 -1.71
N ALA A 62 7.78 8.48 -0.39
CA ALA A 62 6.64 9.17 0.20
C ALA A 62 6.96 9.67 1.60
N LYS A 63 6.33 10.78 1.98
CA LYS A 63 6.31 11.29 3.34
C LYS A 63 5.06 10.75 4.04
N THR A 64 5.22 10.26 5.26
CA THR A 64 4.10 9.72 6.06
C THR A 64 3.64 10.73 7.10
N TYR A 65 2.34 10.98 7.14
CA TYR A 65 1.73 11.95 8.06
C TYR A 65 1.04 11.28 9.25
N ALA A 66 0.49 10.10 9.04
CA ALA A 66 -0.20 9.36 10.09
C ALA A 66 -0.24 7.88 9.74
N PHE A 67 -0.37 7.03 10.75
CA PHE A 67 -0.55 5.59 10.54
C PHE A 67 -1.31 4.96 11.69
N CYS A 68 -1.91 3.80 11.40
CA CYS A 68 -2.56 2.95 12.39
C CYS A 68 -2.31 1.49 12.02
N LEU A 69 -1.75 0.72 12.94
CA LEU A 69 -1.51 -0.71 12.76
C LEU A 69 -2.45 -1.49 13.67
N LEU A 70 -3.30 -2.30 13.07
CA LEU A 70 -4.21 -3.21 13.77
C LEU A 70 -3.80 -4.65 13.47
N LYS A 71 -4.26 -5.61 14.27
CA LYS A 71 -3.77 -7.00 14.17
C LYS A 71 -3.77 -7.56 12.75
N ASN A 72 -4.81 -7.28 11.97
CA ASN A 72 -5.01 -7.87 10.64
C ASN A 72 -5.14 -6.84 9.51
N HIS A 73 -4.93 -5.56 9.80
CA HIS A 73 -4.97 -4.49 8.79
C HIS A 73 -4.22 -3.25 9.25
N PHE A 74 -3.90 -2.37 8.31
CA PHE A 74 -3.20 -1.13 8.60
C PHE A 74 -3.68 0.01 7.70
N HIS A 75 -3.43 1.24 8.15
CA HIS A 75 -3.73 2.48 7.45
C HIS A 75 -2.53 3.42 7.52
N PHE A 76 -2.20 4.06 6.39
CA PHE A 76 -1.19 5.11 6.31
C PHE A 76 -1.74 6.30 5.53
N LEU A 77 -1.46 7.50 6.01
CA LEU A 77 -1.68 8.74 5.26
C LEU A 77 -0.32 9.21 4.75
N ILE A 78 -0.15 9.24 3.44
CA ILE A 78 1.12 9.58 2.80
C ILE A 78 0.94 10.70 1.79
N CYS A 79 2.05 11.37 1.49
CA CYS A 79 2.19 12.23 0.30
C CYS A 79 3.38 11.73 -0.50
N THR A 80 3.15 11.37 -1.75
CA THR A 80 4.22 10.89 -2.63
C THR A 80 5.20 12.01 -2.95
N ARG A 81 6.46 11.64 -3.22
CA ARG A 81 7.52 12.60 -3.57
C ARG A 81 7.29 13.17 -4.96
N SER A 82 8.05 14.23 -5.30
CA SER A 82 8.05 14.80 -6.63
C SER A 82 8.56 13.82 -7.68
N GLU A 83 8.17 14.03 -8.92
CA GLU A 83 8.65 13.20 -10.04
C GLU A 83 10.18 13.19 -10.11
N ASP A 84 10.83 14.33 -9.91
CA ASP A 84 12.29 14.44 -9.93
C ASP A 84 12.93 13.55 -8.87
N ILE A 85 12.42 13.57 -7.64
CA ILE A 85 12.95 12.73 -6.55
C ILE A 85 12.73 11.26 -6.87
N LEU A 86 11.54 10.88 -7.33
CA LEU A 86 11.22 9.50 -7.68
C LEU A 86 12.14 8.96 -8.78
N LYS A 87 12.38 9.75 -9.84
CA LYS A 87 13.24 9.35 -10.95
C LYS A 87 14.70 9.21 -10.54
N LYS A 88 15.18 10.04 -9.62
CA LYS A 88 16.55 9.97 -9.10
C LYS A 88 16.77 8.80 -8.15
N PHE A 89 15.72 8.32 -7.51
CA PHE A 89 15.82 7.23 -6.53
C PHE A 89 16.26 5.91 -7.17
N ILE A 90 15.83 5.63 -8.41
CA ILE A 90 16.26 4.45 -9.16
C ILE A 90 16.75 4.89 -10.55
N PRO A 91 17.97 5.48 -10.65
CA PRO A 91 18.45 6.06 -11.91
C PRO A 91 18.65 5.03 -13.00
N GLU A 92 18.91 3.77 -12.68
CA GLU A 92 19.06 2.68 -13.63
C GLU A 92 17.73 2.25 -14.29
N ARG A 93 16.60 2.70 -13.74
CA ARG A 93 15.26 2.40 -14.27
C ARG A 93 14.61 3.64 -14.87
N LYS A 94 15.30 4.27 -15.82
CA LYS A 94 14.87 5.52 -16.48
C LYS A 94 13.53 5.40 -17.21
N ASP A 95 13.17 4.21 -17.67
CA ASP A 95 11.93 3.90 -18.36
C ASP A 95 10.74 3.69 -17.42
N TYR A 96 10.97 3.60 -16.11
CA TYR A 96 9.89 3.43 -15.14
C TYR A 96 9.15 4.74 -14.95
N SER A 97 7.82 4.68 -14.99
CA SER A 97 6.96 5.80 -14.60
C SER A 97 7.02 6.00 -13.08
N SER A 98 6.62 7.19 -12.61
CA SER A 98 6.51 7.47 -11.18
C SER A 98 5.60 6.46 -10.47
N GLU A 99 4.48 6.07 -11.09
CA GLU A 99 3.59 5.05 -10.57
C GLU A 99 4.29 3.71 -10.39
N GLN A 100 5.06 3.27 -11.38
CA GLN A 100 5.80 2.02 -11.32
C GLN A 100 6.83 2.03 -10.20
N ILE A 101 7.51 3.15 -9.98
CA ILE A 101 8.49 3.30 -8.91
C ILE A 101 7.81 3.19 -7.54
N ILE A 102 6.71 3.90 -7.35
CA ILE A 102 5.96 3.87 -6.08
C ILE A 102 5.40 2.46 -5.83
N SER A 103 4.75 1.87 -6.81
CA SER A 103 4.18 0.52 -6.71
C SER A 103 5.24 -0.54 -6.39
N LEU A 104 6.42 -0.41 -7.00
CA LEU A 104 7.54 -1.33 -6.76
C LEU A 104 7.98 -1.29 -5.28
N GLN A 105 8.07 -0.11 -4.69
CA GLN A 105 8.47 0.06 -3.30
C GLN A 105 7.45 -0.57 -2.33
N PHE A 106 6.17 -0.41 -2.58
CA PHE A 106 5.13 -1.10 -1.81
C PHE A 106 5.20 -2.62 -1.99
N SER A 107 5.46 -3.11 -3.20
CA SER A 107 5.66 -4.54 -3.45
C SER A 107 6.84 -5.09 -2.66
N HIS A 108 7.95 -4.36 -2.60
CA HIS A 108 9.12 -4.75 -1.80
C HIS A 108 8.77 -4.83 -0.31
N LEU A 109 8.02 -3.86 0.20
CA LEU A 109 7.56 -3.87 1.59
C LEU A 109 6.73 -5.11 1.89
N PHE A 110 5.69 -5.35 1.12
CA PHE A 110 4.75 -6.45 1.38
C PHE A 110 5.40 -7.82 1.20
N ASN A 111 6.19 -7.99 0.14
CA ASN A 111 6.87 -9.26 -0.13
C ASN A 111 7.93 -9.57 0.95
N SER A 112 8.72 -8.59 1.35
CA SER A 112 9.75 -8.80 2.36
C SER A 112 9.16 -9.10 3.74
N TYR A 113 8.08 -8.42 4.11
CA TYR A 113 7.39 -8.71 5.36
C TYR A 113 6.72 -10.09 5.34
N ALA A 114 6.03 -10.43 4.25
CA ALA A 114 5.39 -11.75 4.09
C ALA A 114 6.41 -12.88 4.17
N GLN A 115 7.57 -12.75 3.51
CA GLN A 115 8.64 -13.74 3.57
C GLN A 115 9.15 -13.93 5.00
N ALA A 116 9.34 -12.85 5.74
CA ALA A 116 9.81 -12.91 7.13
C ALA A 116 8.79 -13.60 8.05
N ILE A 117 7.50 -13.27 7.90
CA ILE A 117 6.41 -13.90 8.66
C ILE A 117 6.28 -15.38 8.30
N ASN A 118 6.36 -15.72 7.02
CA ASN A 118 6.32 -17.11 6.57
C ASN A 118 7.45 -17.94 7.19
N LYS A 119 8.65 -17.38 7.19
CA LYS A 119 9.82 -18.04 7.81
C LYS A 119 9.68 -18.19 9.32
N ARG A 120 9.26 -17.13 10.00
CA ARG A 120 9.14 -17.09 11.46
C ARG A 120 8.08 -18.06 11.98
N PHE A 121 6.96 -18.19 11.29
CA PHE A 121 5.80 -18.96 11.75
C PHE A 121 5.55 -20.24 10.95
N SER A 122 6.54 -20.70 10.17
CA SER A 122 6.44 -21.91 9.33
C SER A 122 5.19 -21.88 8.43
N ARG A 123 4.95 -20.75 7.82
CA ARG A 123 3.79 -20.45 7.01
C ARG A 123 4.17 -20.39 5.54
N THR A 124 3.26 -20.68 4.62
CA THR A 124 3.44 -20.59 3.17
C THR A 124 2.34 -19.76 2.53
N GLY A 125 2.62 -19.23 1.34
CA GLY A 125 1.64 -18.51 0.54
C GLY A 125 1.56 -17.02 0.84
N GLY A 126 0.63 -16.35 0.18
CA GLY A 126 0.40 -14.91 0.31
C GLY A 126 -0.11 -14.52 1.69
N LEU A 127 0.31 -13.35 2.17
CA LEU A 127 -0.09 -12.81 3.47
C LEU A 127 -1.07 -11.67 3.34
N PHE A 128 -0.88 -10.80 2.34
CA PHE A 128 -1.70 -9.61 2.13
C PHE A 128 -2.69 -9.80 0.99
N GLU A 129 -3.78 -9.06 1.02
CA GLU A 129 -4.65 -8.91 -0.14
C GLU A 129 -3.93 -8.14 -1.24
N THR A 130 -4.25 -8.44 -2.50
CA THR A 130 -3.68 -7.77 -3.68
C THR A 130 -4.80 -7.34 -4.63
N PRO A 131 -4.69 -6.16 -5.23
CA PRO A 131 -3.71 -5.10 -4.94
C PRO A 131 -3.97 -4.42 -3.60
N PHE A 132 -2.94 -3.77 -3.03
CA PHE A 132 -3.16 -2.93 -1.85
C PHE A 132 -4.06 -1.76 -2.20
N ARG A 133 -4.85 -1.30 -1.23
CA ARG A 133 -5.83 -0.24 -1.46
C ARG A 133 -5.20 1.13 -1.23
N ARG A 134 -5.54 2.08 -2.08
CA ARG A 134 -5.12 3.47 -1.97
C ARG A 134 -6.21 4.36 -2.53
N ILE A 135 -6.58 5.37 -1.76
CA ILE A 135 -7.57 6.38 -2.14
C ILE A 135 -6.86 7.72 -2.18
N GLU A 136 -6.99 8.45 -3.29
CA GLU A 136 -6.49 9.81 -3.37
C GLU A 136 -7.28 10.71 -2.42
N VAL A 137 -6.53 11.55 -1.69
CA VAL A 137 -7.09 12.42 -0.67
C VAL A 137 -6.92 13.86 -1.13
N SER A 138 -8.02 14.59 -1.24
CA SER A 138 -8.02 16.04 -1.45
C SER A 138 -8.21 16.78 -0.13
N GLU A 139 -7.81 18.05 -0.07
CA GLU A 139 -8.05 18.90 1.10
C GLU A 139 -9.52 18.92 1.50
N ASP A 140 -10.42 18.94 0.52
CA ASP A 140 -11.87 18.95 0.73
C ASP A 140 -12.38 17.69 1.46
N TYR A 141 -11.68 16.56 1.31
CA TYR A 141 -12.07 15.31 1.95
C TYR A 141 -11.85 15.32 3.47
N TYR A 142 -10.84 16.05 3.96
CA TYR A 142 -10.49 16.11 5.38
C TYR A 142 -11.03 17.33 6.11
N LEU A 143 -11.44 18.38 5.40
CA LEU A 143 -12.01 19.59 5.99
C LEU A 143 -13.52 19.50 6.20
N THR A 144 -14.15 18.46 5.71
CA THR A 144 -15.55 18.14 5.99
C THR A 144 -15.68 17.02 7.01
#